data_fe4078d22092fa0d2c17df61027d57b5
#
_entry.id   fe4078d22092fa0d2c17df61027d57b5
#
_cell.length_a   1.000
_cell.length_b   1.000
_cell.length_c   1.000
_cell.angle_alpha   90.00
_cell.angle_beta   90.00
_cell.angle_gamma   90.00
#
_symmetry.space_group_name_H-M   'P 1'
#
loop_
_entity.id
_entity.type
_entity.pdbx_description
1 polymer ?
#
loop_
_entity_poly.entity_id
_entity_poly.type
_entity_poly.pdbx_seq_one_letter_code
_entity_poly.pdbx_strand_id
1 'polypeptide(L)'
;MTADDAHTFVREMAGTAALVRGGWIQLAIADPATDSLLGDVGLYVDETGHYAELGFTLSHDAQGAGHATRAVAAAATLLFRISAVATIRAVTDARNAHSIAVLARAGFQRISEQSAFFKGEECREITFALARSES
;
A
#
# COMPACT_ATOMS: atom_id res chain seq x y z
N MET A 1 -16.19 -8.05 -5.38
CA MET A 1 -15.73 -7.26 -4.20
C MET A 1 -15.96 -5.78 -4.46
N THR A 2 -16.55 -5.10 -3.52
CA THR A 2 -16.73 -3.64 -3.59
C THR A 2 -15.58 -2.94 -2.88
N ALA A 3 -15.38 -1.66 -3.17
CA ALA A 3 -14.40 -0.83 -2.46
C ALA A 3 -14.76 -0.70 -0.97
N ASP A 4 -16.05 -0.72 -0.65
CA ASP A 4 -16.52 -0.64 0.74
C ASP A 4 -16.13 -1.90 1.53
N ASP A 5 -16.19 -3.07 0.92
CA ASP A 5 -15.79 -4.32 1.57
C ASP A 5 -14.30 -4.30 1.89
N ALA A 6 -13.45 -3.89 0.95
CA ALA A 6 -12.01 -3.79 1.17
C ALA A 6 -11.70 -2.73 2.24
N HIS A 7 -12.39 -1.59 2.20
CA HIS A 7 -12.21 -0.52 3.17
C HIS A 7 -12.60 -0.97 4.58
N THR A 8 -13.73 -1.66 4.70
CA THR A 8 -14.19 -2.18 5.99
C THR A 8 -13.18 -3.15 6.57
N PHE A 9 -12.63 -4.04 5.75
CA PHE A 9 -11.66 -5.02 6.20
C PHE A 9 -10.39 -4.35 6.74
N VAL A 10 -9.82 -3.41 5.99
CA VAL A 10 -8.61 -2.67 6.39
C VAL A 10 -8.86 -1.90 7.67
N ARG A 11 -10.04 -1.27 7.80
CA ARG A 11 -10.40 -0.50 8.99
C ARG A 11 -10.52 -1.37 10.24
N GLU A 12 -11.06 -2.58 10.13
CA GLU A 12 -11.16 -3.51 11.25
C GLU A 12 -9.78 -3.91 11.76
N MET A 13 -8.85 -4.19 10.85
CA MET A 13 -7.48 -4.51 11.22
C MET A 13 -6.80 -3.32 11.89
N ALA A 14 -6.99 -2.11 11.39
CA ALA A 14 -6.41 -0.90 11.98
C ALA A 14 -6.99 -0.59 13.36
N GLY A 15 -8.22 -1.01 13.65
CA GLY A 15 -8.84 -0.84 14.96
C GLY A 15 -8.14 -1.60 16.07
N THR A 16 -7.36 -2.62 15.75
CA THR A 16 -6.64 -3.44 16.73
C THR A 16 -5.19 -3.01 16.92
N ALA A 17 -4.69 -2.06 16.10
CA ALA A 17 -3.31 -1.62 16.16
C ALA A 17 -3.25 -0.09 16.06
N ALA A 18 -2.55 0.55 17.00
CA ALA A 18 -2.35 1.99 16.95
C ALA A 18 -1.30 2.34 15.90
N LEU A 19 -1.57 3.36 15.08
CA LEU A 19 -0.61 3.88 14.13
C LEU A 19 0.41 4.73 14.88
N VAL A 20 1.67 4.30 14.87
CA VAL A 20 2.76 4.97 15.57
C VAL A 20 3.74 5.54 14.57
N ARG A 21 4.10 6.82 14.73
CA ARG A 21 5.13 7.45 13.89
C ARG A 21 6.45 6.72 14.06
N GLY A 22 7.13 6.45 12.95
CA GLY A 22 8.38 5.71 12.95
C GLY A 22 8.22 4.21 13.08
N GLY A 23 6.98 3.69 13.03
CA GLY A 23 6.72 2.27 13.10
C GLY A 23 5.87 1.76 11.94
N TRP A 24 6.01 0.47 11.64
CA TRP A 24 5.20 -0.19 10.61
C TRP A 24 4.00 -0.88 11.23
N ILE A 25 2.87 -0.82 10.52
CA ILE A 25 1.67 -1.60 10.83
C ILE A 25 1.42 -2.52 9.65
N GLN A 26 1.14 -3.79 9.91
CA GLN A 26 0.76 -4.75 8.89
C GLN A 26 -0.74 -5.01 8.96
N LEU A 27 -1.41 -4.89 7.81
CA LEU A 27 -2.84 -5.14 7.68
C LEU A 27 -3.04 -6.31 6.72
N ALA A 28 -3.87 -7.25 7.10
CA ALA A 28 -4.18 -8.39 6.23
C ALA A 28 -5.13 -7.97 5.11
N ILE A 29 -4.89 -8.53 3.92
CA ILE A 29 -5.84 -8.45 2.81
C ILE A 29 -6.57 -9.78 2.77
N ALA A 30 -7.88 -9.76 2.88
CA ALA A 30 -8.68 -10.99 2.84
C ALA A 30 -9.78 -10.89 1.80
N ASP A 31 -10.17 -12.04 1.28
CA ASP A 31 -11.33 -12.15 0.41
C ASP A 31 -12.59 -11.93 1.25
N PRO A 32 -13.41 -10.93 0.96
CA PRO A 32 -14.61 -10.63 1.76
C PRO A 32 -15.66 -11.73 1.69
N ALA A 33 -15.64 -12.59 0.65
CA ALA A 33 -16.62 -13.67 0.51
C ALA A 33 -16.23 -14.92 1.31
N THR A 34 -14.93 -15.21 1.43
CA THR A 34 -14.44 -16.47 2.01
C THR A 34 -13.60 -16.26 3.27
N ASP A 35 -13.21 -15.03 3.56
CA ASP A 35 -12.28 -14.65 4.65
C ASP A 35 -10.89 -15.26 4.48
N SER A 36 -10.57 -15.76 3.30
CA SER A 36 -9.25 -16.31 2.99
C SER A 36 -8.20 -15.20 2.93
N LEU A 37 -7.03 -15.45 3.51
CA LEU A 37 -5.93 -14.49 3.49
C LEU A 37 -5.31 -14.44 2.09
N LEU A 38 -5.28 -13.27 1.49
CA LEU A 38 -4.77 -13.04 0.13
C LEU A 38 -3.37 -12.40 0.13
N GLY A 39 -3.02 -11.67 1.18
CA GLY A 39 -1.77 -10.96 1.26
C GLY A 39 -1.78 -9.97 2.42
N ASP A 40 -0.93 -8.96 2.35
CA ASP A 40 -0.86 -7.92 3.37
C ASP A 40 -0.51 -6.56 2.78
N VAL A 41 -0.81 -5.51 3.56
CA VAL A 41 -0.41 -4.14 3.30
C VAL A 41 0.36 -3.63 4.52
N GLY A 42 1.56 -3.12 4.30
CA GLY A 42 2.34 -2.45 5.33
C GLY A 42 2.16 -0.94 5.25
N LEU A 43 1.97 -0.29 6.38
CA LEU A 43 1.81 1.16 6.49
C LEU A 43 2.85 1.71 7.45
N TYR A 44 3.49 2.80 7.06
CA TYR A 44 4.49 3.48 7.87
C TYR A 44 4.25 4.98 7.80
N VAL A 45 4.27 5.64 8.95
CA VAL A 45 4.22 7.11 9.02
C VAL A 45 5.57 7.59 9.52
N ASP A 46 6.20 8.50 8.75
CA ASP A 46 7.49 9.09 9.11
C ASP A 46 7.44 9.73 10.50
N GLU A 47 8.56 9.70 11.22
CA GLU A 47 8.66 10.28 12.57
C GLU A 47 8.24 11.74 12.61
N THR A 48 8.53 12.50 11.55
CA THR A 48 8.14 13.90 11.46
C THR A 48 6.67 14.08 11.08
N GLY A 49 6.02 13.02 10.58
CA GLY A 49 4.63 13.08 10.12
C GLY A 49 4.45 13.74 8.76
N HIS A 50 5.52 13.98 8.01
CA HIS A 50 5.43 14.65 6.70
C HIS A 50 4.99 13.72 5.59
N TYR A 51 5.37 12.44 5.64
CA TYR A 51 4.98 11.48 4.62
C TYR A 51 4.73 10.11 5.25
N ALA A 52 4.07 9.26 4.47
CA ALA A 52 3.88 7.86 4.83
C ALA A 52 4.42 6.98 3.73
N GLU A 53 4.67 5.72 4.04
CA GLU A 53 5.03 4.70 3.06
C GLU A 53 4.02 3.57 3.12
N LEU A 54 3.77 2.98 1.96
CA LEU A 54 2.86 1.86 1.80
C LEU A 54 3.56 0.78 0.99
N GLY A 55 3.53 -0.44 1.50
CA GLY A 55 3.99 -1.61 0.76
C GLY A 55 2.90 -2.67 0.79
N PHE A 56 2.94 -3.60 -0.15
CA PHE A 56 1.94 -4.67 -0.17
C PHE A 56 2.51 -5.92 -0.82
N THR A 57 1.95 -7.06 -0.41
CA THR A 57 2.19 -8.34 -1.04
C THR A 57 0.84 -9.00 -1.31
N LEU A 58 0.77 -9.77 -2.36
CA LEU A 58 -0.43 -10.53 -2.71
C LEU A 58 0.01 -11.87 -3.25
N SER A 59 -0.62 -12.95 -2.78
CA SER A 59 -0.32 -14.29 -3.29
C SER A 59 -0.53 -14.33 -4.80
N HIS A 60 0.28 -15.11 -5.50
CA HIS A 60 0.21 -15.18 -6.96
C HIS A 60 -1.20 -15.57 -7.44
N ASP A 61 -1.82 -16.52 -6.77
CA ASP A 61 -3.16 -17.01 -7.14
C ASP A 61 -4.26 -15.96 -6.95
N ALA A 62 -4.03 -14.97 -6.09
CA ALA A 62 -5.00 -13.91 -5.83
C ALA A 62 -4.85 -12.71 -6.77
N GLN A 63 -3.81 -12.68 -7.61
CA GLN A 63 -3.58 -11.59 -8.54
C GLN A 63 -4.57 -11.62 -9.71
N GLY A 64 -4.83 -10.45 -10.28
CA GLY A 64 -5.68 -10.34 -11.46
C GLY A 64 -7.16 -10.07 -11.18
N ALA A 65 -7.59 -10.16 -9.93
CA ALA A 65 -9.00 -9.91 -9.54
C ALA A 65 -9.24 -8.53 -8.93
N GLY A 66 -8.24 -7.66 -8.92
CA GLY A 66 -8.36 -6.30 -8.40
C GLY A 66 -8.28 -6.18 -6.88
N HIS A 67 -8.00 -7.26 -6.15
CA HIS A 67 -7.92 -7.24 -4.69
C HIS A 67 -6.83 -6.28 -4.18
N ALA A 68 -5.64 -6.35 -4.75
CA ALA A 68 -4.53 -5.49 -4.33
C ALA A 68 -4.82 -4.01 -4.60
N THR A 69 -5.37 -3.69 -5.76
CA THR A 69 -5.73 -2.31 -6.11
C THR A 69 -6.73 -1.74 -5.13
N ARG A 70 -7.78 -2.50 -4.80
CA ARG A 70 -8.80 -2.06 -3.85
C ARG A 70 -8.23 -1.92 -2.43
N ALA A 71 -7.39 -2.86 -2.02
CA ALA A 71 -6.76 -2.83 -0.69
C ALA A 71 -5.80 -1.64 -0.56
N VAL A 72 -4.98 -1.39 -1.57
CA VAL A 72 -4.06 -0.26 -1.58
C VAL A 72 -4.83 1.06 -1.54
N ALA A 73 -5.88 1.20 -2.34
CA ALA A 73 -6.71 2.39 -2.34
C ALA A 73 -7.38 2.62 -0.99
N ALA A 74 -7.91 1.57 -0.36
CA ALA A 74 -8.52 1.66 0.96
C ALA A 74 -7.50 2.02 2.04
N ALA A 75 -6.32 1.43 1.99
CA ALA A 75 -5.25 1.74 2.94
C ALA A 75 -4.77 3.17 2.81
N ALA A 76 -4.63 3.68 1.59
CA ALA A 76 -4.26 5.08 1.35
C ALA A 76 -5.32 6.04 1.90
N THR A 77 -6.60 5.74 1.66
CA THR A 77 -7.71 6.53 2.22
C THR A 77 -7.66 6.56 3.74
N LEU A 78 -7.43 5.39 4.35
CA LEU A 78 -7.32 5.30 5.80
C LEU A 78 -6.15 6.14 6.33
N LEU A 79 -4.98 6.04 5.71
CA LEU A 79 -3.80 6.84 6.10
C LEU A 79 -4.09 8.34 6.06
N PHE A 80 -4.74 8.80 5.00
CA PHE A 80 -5.08 10.22 4.89
C PHE A 80 -6.12 10.66 5.91
N ARG A 81 -6.97 9.75 6.40
CA ARG A 81 -7.96 10.07 7.43
C ARG A 81 -7.35 10.14 8.83
N ILE A 82 -6.43 9.24 9.15
CA ILE A 82 -5.92 9.09 10.52
C ILE A 82 -4.58 9.80 10.74
N SER A 83 -4.02 10.41 9.71
CA SER A 83 -2.78 11.15 9.81
C SER A 83 -2.86 12.45 9.03
N ALA A 84 -1.88 13.33 9.24
CA ALA A 84 -1.82 14.63 8.55
C ALA A 84 -0.81 14.59 7.39
N VAL A 85 -0.37 13.42 6.95
CA VAL A 85 0.64 13.31 5.90
C VAL A 85 0.12 13.92 4.60
N ALA A 86 1.00 14.60 3.87
CA ALA A 86 0.65 15.20 2.59
C ALA A 86 0.82 14.20 1.43
N THR A 87 1.67 13.20 1.59
CA THR A 87 2.05 12.28 0.52
C THR A 87 2.24 10.87 1.07
N ILE A 88 1.79 9.89 0.31
CA ILE A 88 2.08 8.47 0.56
C ILE A 88 3.02 8.01 -0.54
N ARG A 89 4.13 7.39 -0.16
CA ARG A 89 5.12 6.82 -1.08
C ARG A 89 5.01 5.30 -1.10
N ALA A 90 5.33 4.73 -2.25
CA ALA A 90 5.44 3.29 -2.40
C ALA A 90 6.62 2.99 -3.32
N VAL A 91 7.45 2.03 -2.93
CA VAL A 91 8.65 1.66 -3.69
C VAL A 91 8.48 0.22 -4.16
N THR A 92 8.78 -0.05 -5.41
CA THR A 92 8.73 -1.39 -5.95
C THR A 92 9.90 -1.65 -6.91
N ASP A 93 10.25 -2.93 -7.07
CA ASP A 93 11.25 -3.34 -8.05
C ASP A 93 10.71 -3.10 -9.47
N ALA A 94 11.55 -2.55 -10.34
CA ALA A 94 11.17 -2.25 -11.73
C ALA A 94 10.72 -3.49 -12.52
N ARG A 95 11.11 -4.71 -12.06
CA ARG A 95 10.71 -5.97 -12.67
C ARG A 95 9.33 -6.45 -12.20
N ASN A 96 8.77 -5.84 -11.17
CA ASN A 96 7.49 -6.26 -10.60
C ASN A 96 6.34 -5.57 -11.33
N ALA A 97 5.94 -6.14 -12.48
CA ALA A 97 4.88 -5.58 -13.32
C ALA A 97 3.54 -5.52 -12.59
N HIS A 98 3.24 -6.50 -11.73
CA HIS A 98 1.99 -6.53 -10.97
C HIS A 98 1.90 -5.33 -10.01
N SER A 99 2.96 -5.09 -9.21
CA SER A 99 2.98 -3.96 -8.28
C SER A 99 2.88 -2.62 -8.99
N ILE A 100 3.60 -2.48 -10.12
CA ILE A 100 3.55 -1.25 -10.93
C ILE A 100 2.12 -0.98 -11.41
N ALA A 101 1.45 -2.00 -11.92
CA ALA A 101 0.06 -1.87 -12.39
C ALA A 101 -0.90 -1.54 -11.24
N VAL A 102 -0.75 -2.17 -10.09
CA VAL A 102 -1.58 -1.91 -8.91
C VAL A 102 -1.43 -0.46 -8.45
N LEU A 103 -0.21 0.02 -8.31
CA LEU A 103 0.04 1.39 -7.87
C LEU A 103 -0.52 2.42 -8.86
N ALA A 104 -0.33 2.20 -10.15
CA ALA A 104 -0.87 3.08 -11.18
C ALA A 104 -2.40 3.12 -11.13
N ARG A 105 -3.06 1.97 -10.99
CA ARG A 105 -4.53 1.88 -10.90
C ARG A 105 -5.08 2.51 -9.64
N ALA A 106 -4.31 2.47 -8.56
CA ALA A 106 -4.71 3.10 -7.29
C ALA A 106 -4.48 4.62 -7.28
N GLY A 107 -3.96 5.19 -8.37
CA GLY A 107 -3.79 6.62 -8.51
C GLY A 107 -2.40 7.15 -8.18
N PHE A 108 -1.47 6.28 -7.84
CA PHE A 108 -0.09 6.68 -7.57
C PHE A 108 0.61 7.08 -8.86
N GLN A 109 1.47 8.08 -8.77
CA GLN A 109 2.28 8.55 -9.90
C GLN A 109 3.74 8.16 -9.69
N ARG A 110 4.38 7.73 -10.77
CA ARG A 110 5.80 7.43 -10.75
C ARG A 110 6.60 8.71 -10.65
N ILE A 111 7.47 8.82 -9.66
CA ILE A 111 8.25 10.04 -9.41
C ILE A 111 9.74 9.86 -9.62
N SER A 112 10.28 8.65 -9.46
CA SER A 112 11.71 8.41 -9.66
C SER A 112 12.01 6.94 -9.89
N GLU A 113 13.18 6.67 -10.45
CA GLU A 113 13.73 5.33 -10.62
C GLU A 113 15.21 5.41 -10.29
N GLN A 114 15.72 4.46 -9.52
CA GLN A 114 17.11 4.46 -9.09
C GLN A 114 17.66 3.06 -8.96
N SER A 115 18.98 2.91 -9.07
CA SER A 115 19.64 1.65 -8.80
C SER A 115 19.68 1.38 -7.30
N ALA A 116 19.51 0.12 -6.94
CA ALA A 116 19.58 -0.32 -5.56
C ALA A 116 20.22 -1.71 -5.53
N PHE A 117 20.70 -2.14 -4.35
CA PHE A 117 21.19 -3.48 -4.14
C PHE A 117 20.23 -4.21 -3.21
N PHE A 118 19.85 -5.41 -3.60
CA PHE A 118 19.02 -6.28 -2.79
C PHE A 118 19.60 -7.70 -2.84
N LYS A 119 19.93 -8.25 -1.68
CA LYS A 119 20.56 -9.58 -1.57
C LYS A 119 21.82 -9.73 -2.42
N GLY A 120 22.62 -8.66 -2.51
CA GLY A 120 23.87 -8.68 -3.26
C GLY A 120 23.72 -8.51 -4.76
N GLU A 121 22.49 -8.34 -5.27
CA GLU A 121 22.22 -8.11 -6.69
C GLU A 121 21.81 -6.67 -6.93
N GLU A 122 22.30 -6.10 -8.03
CA GLU A 122 21.86 -4.80 -8.47
C GLU A 122 20.45 -4.90 -9.05
N CYS A 123 19.57 -4.02 -8.60
CA CYS A 123 18.22 -3.91 -9.14
C CYS A 123 17.86 -2.44 -9.33
N ARG A 124 16.74 -2.19 -9.99
CA ARG A 124 16.20 -0.84 -10.11
C ARG A 124 14.92 -0.75 -9.32
N GLU A 125 14.80 0.30 -8.53
CA GLU A 125 13.60 0.60 -7.76
C GLU A 125 12.87 1.78 -8.36
N ILE A 126 11.56 1.68 -8.40
CA ILE A 126 10.69 2.77 -8.82
C ILE A 126 9.95 3.28 -7.60
N THR A 127 9.98 4.59 -7.38
CA THR A 127 9.22 5.25 -6.33
C THR A 127 7.97 5.86 -6.93
N PHE A 128 6.84 5.55 -6.30
CA PHE A 128 5.53 6.11 -6.63
C PHE A 128 5.07 7.00 -5.47
N ALA A 129 4.23 7.95 -5.77
CA ALA A 129 3.65 8.83 -4.76
C ALA A 129 2.19 9.12 -5.05
N LEU A 130 1.42 9.25 -3.98
CA LEU A 130 0.03 9.68 -4.03
C LEU A 130 -0.11 10.89 -3.11
N ALA A 131 -0.49 12.02 -3.67
CA ALA A 131 -0.70 13.25 -2.92
C ALA A 131 -2.09 13.26 -2.30
N ARG A 132 -2.21 13.92 -1.13
CA ARG A 132 -3.51 14.16 -0.50
C ARG A 132 -4.39 14.99 -1.43
N SER A 133 -5.63 14.55 -1.58
CA SER A 133 -6.60 15.28 -2.39
C SER A 133 -6.99 16.59 -1.71
N GLU A 134 -7.07 17.66 -2.50
CA GLU A 134 -7.51 18.98 -2.04
C GLU A 134 -9.02 19.10 -2.18
N SER A 135 -9.76 18.50 -1.32
CA SER A 135 -11.22 18.60 -1.41
C SER A 135 -11.83 19.27 -0.18
#